data_3d5f49c1123a4fad7d5915b1f16d60fa
#
_entry.id   3d5f49c1123a4fad7d5915b1f16d60fa
#
_cell.length_a   1.000
_cell.length_b   1.000
_cell.length_c   1.000
_cell.angle_alpha   90.00
_cell.angle_beta   90.00
_cell.angle_gamma   90.00
#
_symmetry.space_group_name_H-M   'P 1'
#
loop_
_entity.id
_entity.type
_entity.pdbx_description
1 polymer ?
#
loop_
_entity_poly.entity_id
_entity_poly.type
_entity_poly.pdbx_seq_one_letter_code
_entity_poly.pdbx_strand_id
1 'polypeptide(L)'
;MKVAVVVQRYGADINGGAELHARYVAEHLAPHVQVEVLTTCAKDYISWANEYAAGLETVGGIPVRRFPVTHSRIPTEFGAWSTRVFEARHSVNDELAWLDAEGPTSPALVRYLSDHQSEFDFFLFFSFRYYHAFHGARAVPHKAILVPTAERDEALGLAIFAPVLRGIRACMYNSPEERALLQTVAGTDTVPSVVVGIGSEVPEHASPERFRRRDRKSVV
;
A
#
# COMPACT_ATOMS: atom_id res chain seq x y z
N MET A 1 -20.26 -8.20 7.19
CA MET A 1 -18.98 -7.51 7.39
C MET A 1 -18.60 -6.84 6.08
N LYS A 2 -18.18 -5.56 6.12
CA LYS A 2 -17.69 -4.81 4.97
C LYS A 2 -16.24 -4.38 5.22
N VAL A 3 -15.34 -4.67 4.28
CA VAL A 3 -13.91 -4.39 4.38
C VAL A 3 -13.47 -3.50 3.23
N ALA A 4 -12.69 -2.45 3.53
CA ALA A 4 -12.01 -1.67 2.52
C ALA A 4 -10.57 -2.16 2.34
N VAL A 5 -10.15 -2.40 1.11
CA VAL A 5 -8.74 -2.62 0.74
C VAL A 5 -8.19 -1.30 0.22
N VAL A 6 -7.19 -0.75 0.91
CA VAL A 6 -6.63 0.58 0.64
C VAL A 6 -5.21 0.42 0.13
N VAL A 7 -4.98 0.80 -1.12
CA VAL A 7 -3.71 0.61 -1.82
C VAL A 7 -3.42 1.77 -2.76
N GLN A 8 -2.14 2.06 -3.00
CA GLN A 8 -1.72 3.23 -3.82
C GLN A 8 -2.22 3.18 -5.26
N ARG A 9 -2.23 2.00 -5.88
CA ARG A 9 -2.73 1.75 -7.25
C ARG A 9 -3.49 0.43 -7.28
N TYR A 10 -4.48 0.32 -8.14
CA TYR A 10 -5.24 -0.92 -8.32
C TYR A 10 -5.75 -1.04 -9.76
N GLY A 11 -5.60 -2.21 -10.38
CA GLY A 11 -6.06 -2.46 -11.75
C GLY A 11 -5.63 -3.84 -12.24
N ALA A 12 -6.31 -4.33 -13.27
CA ALA A 12 -5.96 -5.61 -13.91
C ALA A 12 -4.59 -5.57 -14.61
N ASP A 13 -4.19 -4.39 -15.05
CA ASP A 13 -2.96 -4.08 -15.78
C ASP A 13 -1.85 -3.47 -14.89
N ILE A 14 -2.08 -3.39 -13.58
CA ILE A 14 -1.08 -2.92 -12.62
C ILE A 14 -0.17 -4.08 -12.21
N ASN A 15 1.12 -3.90 -12.47
CA ASN A 15 2.18 -4.84 -12.08
C ASN A 15 3.00 -4.23 -10.94
N GLY A 16 2.79 -4.73 -9.73
CA GLY A 16 3.53 -4.37 -8.52
C GLY A 16 3.25 -5.41 -7.45
N GLY A 17 4.24 -5.75 -6.63
CA GLY A 17 4.10 -6.81 -5.63
C GLY A 17 2.99 -6.52 -4.63
N ALA A 18 2.97 -5.32 -4.06
CA ALA A 18 1.96 -4.90 -3.08
C ALA A 18 0.57 -4.77 -3.71
N GLU A 19 0.49 -4.24 -4.94
CA GLU A 19 -0.77 -4.07 -5.68
C GLU A 19 -1.36 -5.43 -6.09
N LEU A 20 -0.53 -6.35 -6.55
CA LEU A 20 -0.95 -7.72 -6.86
C LEU A 20 -1.42 -8.45 -5.61
N HIS A 21 -0.71 -8.31 -4.50
CA HIS A 21 -1.11 -8.88 -3.22
C HIS A 21 -2.44 -8.28 -2.75
N ALA A 22 -2.61 -6.95 -2.80
CA ALA A 22 -3.88 -6.29 -2.47
C ALA A 22 -5.03 -6.79 -3.34
N ARG A 23 -4.78 -7.04 -4.63
CA ARG A 23 -5.77 -7.60 -5.55
C ARG A 23 -6.15 -9.01 -5.17
N TYR A 24 -5.19 -9.91 -4.92
CA TYR A 24 -5.49 -11.27 -4.48
C TYR A 24 -6.26 -11.28 -3.16
N VAL A 25 -5.88 -10.46 -2.20
CA VAL A 25 -6.63 -10.34 -0.94
C VAL A 25 -8.07 -9.88 -1.19
N ALA A 26 -8.28 -8.87 -2.02
CA ALA A 26 -9.63 -8.40 -2.36
C ALA A 26 -10.47 -9.49 -3.04
N GLU A 27 -9.90 -10.14 -4.06
CA GLU A 27 -10.58 -11.20 -4.84
C GLU A 27 -10.92 -12.42 -3.97
N HIS A 28 -10.02 -12.85 -3.07
CA HIS A 28 -10.25 -14.00 -2.19
C HIS A 28 -11.17 -13.68 -1.00
N LEU A 29 -11.24 -12.43 -0.56
CA LEU A 29 -12.18 -12.02 0.49
C LEU A 29 -13.61 -11.81 -0.03
N ALA A 30 -13.79 -11.39 -1.29
CA ALA A 30 -15.08 -11.04 -1.86
C ALA A 30 -16.16 -12.14 -1.80
N PRO A 31 -15.85 -13.46 -1.93
CA PRO A 31 -16.84 -14.52 -1.73
C PRO A 31 -17.38 -14.63 -0.29
N HIS A 32 -16.67 -14.08 0.69
CA HIS A 32 -16.97 -14.25 2.11
C HIS A 32 -17.51 -13.00 2.78
N VAL A 33 -17.11 -11.82 2.29
CA VAL A 33 -17.47 -10.52 2.87
C VAL A 33 -17.67 -9.48 1.76
N GLN A 34 -18.33 -8.37 2.09
CA GLN A 34 -18.37 -7.23 1.16
C GLN A 34 -16.99 -6.56 1.12
N VAL A 35 -16.44 -6.42 -0.07
CA VAL A 35 -15.15 -5.76 -0.31
C VAL A 35 -15.33 -4.56 -1.21
N GLU A 36 -14.70 -3.45 -0.85
CA GLU A 36 -14.54 -2.28 -1.72
C GLU A 36 -13.06 -1.89 -1.72
N VAL A 37 -12.49 -1.64 -2.89
CA VAL A 37 -11.12 -1.13 -3.00
C VAL A 37 -11.14 0.39 -3.06
N LEU A 38 -10.33 1.03 -2.23
CA LEU A 38 -10.13 2.47 -2.19
C LEU A 38 -8.70 2.75 -2.65
N THR A 39 -8.54 3.45 -3.77
CA THR A 39 -7.22 3.63 -4.40
C THR A 39 -7.12 5.01 -5.08
N THR A 40 -5.97 5.31 -5.66
CA THR A 40 -5.80 6.56 -6.41
C THR A 40 -6.11 6.38 -7.89
N CYS A 41 -6.16 7.50 -8.63
CA CYS A 41 -6.25 7.51 -10.09
C CYS A 41 -4.90 7.25 -10.77
N ALA A 42 -3.83 7.03 -10.00
CA ALA A 42 -2.50 6.79 -10.56
C ALA A 42 -2.39 5.39 -11.19
N LYS A 43 -1.72 5.33 -12.33
CA LYS A 43 -1.33 4.08 -12.99
C LYS A 43 0.18 3.91 -12.99
N ASP A 44 0.90 4.96 -13.32
CA ASP A 44 2.35 4.95 -13.33
C ASP A 44 2.92 5.05 -11.90
N TYR A 45 3.91 4.21 -11.63
CA TYR A 45 4.58 4.16 -10.33
C TYR A 45 5.60 5.30 -10.11
N ILE A 46 6.14 5.86 -11.20
CA ILE A 46 7.21 6.85 -11.10
C ILE A 46 6.62 8.23 -10.81
N SER A 47 5.63 8.62 -11.58
CA SER A 47 5.06 9.97 -11.54
C SER A 47 3.77 10.09 -10.72
N TRP A 48 3.07 9.01 -10.46
CA TRP A 48 1.72 9.01 -9.89
C TRP A 48 0.71 9.82 -10.72
N ALA A 49 0.90 9.90 -12.03
CA ALA A 49 -0.02 10.61 -12.90
C ALA A 49 -1.45 10.03 -12.83
N ASN A 50 -2.45 10.91 -12.81
CA ASN A 50 -3.86 10.52 -12.85
C ASN A 50 -4.21 10.03 -14.26
N GLU A 51 -4.13 8.72 -14.48
CA GLU A 51 -4.45 8.08 -15.77
C GLU A 51 -5.80 7.37 -15.74
N TYR A 52 -6.30 6.99 -14.55
CA TYR A 52 -7.66 6.47 -14.38
C TYR A 52 -8.63 7.62 -14.05
N ALA A 53 -9.88 7.46 -14.46
CA ALA A 53 -10.96 8.36 -14.06
C ALA A 53 -11.25 8.24 -12.56
N ALA A 54 -11.53 9.37 -11.89
CA ALA A 54 -12.02 9.36 -10.52
C ALA A 54 -13.46 8.84 -10.44
N GLY A 55 -13.81 8.23 -9.32
CA GLY A 55 -15.16 7.71 -9.08
C GLY A 55 -15.18 6.21 -8.82
N LEU A 56 -16.35 5.61 -8.94
CA LEU A 56 -16.59 4.19 -8.70
C LEU A 56 -16.63 3.42 -10.02
N GLU A 57 -15.88 2.34 -10.08
CA GLU A 57 -15.89 1.37 -11.18
C GLU A 57 -15.88 -0.05 -10.64
N THR A 58 -15.84 -1.06 -11.52
CA THR A 58 -15.70 -2.46 -11.14
C THR A 58 -14.49 -3.07 -11.88
N VAL A 59 -13.60 -3.69 -11.13
CA VAL A 59 -12.43 -4.41 -11.68
C VAL A 59 -12.45 -5.84 -11.14
N GLY A 60 -12.50 -6.83 -12.04
CA GLY A 60 -12.58 -8.24 -11.64
C GLY A 60 -13.78 -8.57 -10.75
N GLY A 61 -14.90 -7.88 -10.91
CA GLY A 61 -16.09 -8.05 -10.06
C GLY A 61 -16.04 -7.30 -8.72
N ILE A 62 -14.93 -6.63 -8.40
CA ILE A 62 -14.74 -5.88 -7.15
C ILE A 62 -15.04 -4.40 -7.38
N PRO A 63 -15.88 -3.76 -6.52
CA PRO A 63 -16.07 -2.31 -6.53
C PRO A 63 -14.74 -1.59 -6.20
N VAL A 64 -14.34 -0.65 -7.04
CA VAL A 64 -13.10 0.12 -6.92
C VAL A 64 -13.44 1.60 -6.97
N ARG A 65 -13.13 2.32 -5.91
CA ARG A 65 -13.30 3.77 -5.85
C ARG A 65 -11.94 4.44 -5.97
N ARG A 66 -11.82 5.33 -6.99
CA ARG A 66 -10.60 6.04 -7.30
C ARG A 66 -10.67 7.49 -6.89
N PHE A 67 -9.59 7.97 -6.30
CA PHE A 67 -9.41 9.34 -5.84
C PHE A 67 -8.26 10.01 -6.59
N PRO A 68 -8.40 11.28 -6.99
CA PRO A 68 -7.32 11.97 -7.69
C PRO A 68 -6.11 12.18 -6.78
N VAL A 69 -4.94 12.01 -7.35
CA VAL A 69 -3.67 12.49 -6.80
C VAL A 69 -3.60 13.99 -7.06
N THR A 70 -3.28 14.78 -6.05
CA THR A 70 -3.29 16.26 -6.14
C THR A 70 -2.16 16.81 -7.00
N HIS A 71 -1.00 16.14 -7.00
CA HIS A 71 0.15 16.49 -7.84
C HIS A 71 0.95 15.22 -8.18
N SER A 72 1.51 15.20 -9.37
CA SER A 72 2.40 14.13 -9.79
C SER A 72 3.73 14.21 -9.04
N ARG A 73 4.34 13.05 -8.75
CA ARG A 73 5.69 12.99 -8.21
C ARG A 73 6.68 13.59 -9.21
N ILE A 74 7.55 14.45 -8.73
CA ILE A 74 8.69 14.95 -9.46
C ILE A 74 9.94 14.20 -8.97
N PRO A 75 10.54 13.30 -9.77
CA PRO A 75 11.62 12.42 -9.28
C PRO A 75 12.83 13.17 -8.71
N THR A 76 13.19 14.32 -9.28
CA THR A 76 14.30 15.14 -8.80
C THR A 76 14.00 15.79 -7.44
N GLU A 77 12.77 16.24 -7.22
CA GLU A 77 12.33 16.78 -5.94
C GLU A 77 12.26 15.70 -4.86
N PHE A 78 11.66 14.55 -5.19
CA PHE A 78 11.64 13.40 -4.31
C PHE A 78 13.05 12.92 -3.95
N GLY A 79 13.97 12.89 -4.92
CA GLY A 79 15.37 12.57 -4.67
C GLY A 79 16.05 13.56 -3.71
N ALA A 80 15.78 14.87 -3.86
CA ALA A 80 16.32 15.88 -2.95
C ALA A 80 15.79 15.71 -1.52
N TRP A 81 14.50 15.43 -1.35
CA TRP A 81 13.92 15.12 -0.04
C TRP A 81 14.48 13.83 0.55
N SER A 82 14.71 12.79 -0.26
CA SER A 82 15.33 11.53 0.19
C SER A 82 16.74 11.76 0.72
N THR A 83 17.58 12.48 -0.02
CA THR A 83 18.91 12.89 0.48
C THR A 83 18.81 13.68 1.78
N ARG A 84 17.84 14.60 1.88
CA ARG A 84 17.62 15.41 3.08
C ARG A 84 17.30 14.57 4.31
N VAL A 85 16.42 13.57 4.19
CA VAL A 85 15.93 12.80 5.36
C VAL A 85 16.79 11.56 5.66
N PHE A 86 17.55 11.05 4.70
CA PHE A 86 18.35 9.85 4.92
C PHE A 86 19.83 10.14 5.20
N GLU A 87 20.37 11.25 4.65
CA GLU A 87 21.82 11.51 4.70
C GLU A 87 22.18 12.74 5.57
N ALA A 88 21.20 13.52 6.01
CA ALA A 88 21.45 14.74 6.76
C ALA A 88 20.63 14.83 8.05
N ARG A 89 21.01 15.74 8.94
CA ARG A 89 20.17 16.11 10.08
C ARG A 89 18.88 16.76 9.56
N HIS A 90 17.75 16.25 10.01
CA HIS A 90 16.45 16.70 9.55
C HIS A 90 15.45 16.81 10.71
N SER A 91 14.34 17.43 10.47
CA SER A 91 13.20 17.54 11.39
C SER A 91 12.06 16.61 10.98
N VAL A 92 11.10 16.41 11.89
CA VAL A 92 9.86 15.68 11.57
C VAL A 92 9.07 16.36 10.43
N ASN A 93 9.17 17.68 10.28
CA ASN A 93 8.54 18.38 9.16
C ASN A 93 9.22 18.03 7.82
N ASP A 94 10.54 17.82 7.81
CA ASP A 94 11.24 17.35 6.61
C ASP A 94 10.78 15.93 6.23
N GLU A 95 10.55 15.05 7.21
CA GLU A 95 10.02 13.70 6.98
C GLU A 95 8.59 13.73 6.41
N LEU A 96 7.74 14.63 6.91
CA LEU A 96 6.39 14.82 6.36
C LEU A 96 6.42 15.39 4.93
N ALA A 97 7.34 16.30 4.63
CA ALA A 97 7.54 16.81 3.28
C ALA A 97 8.07 15.72 2.33
N TRP A 98 8.97 14.86 2.82
CA TRP A 98 9.41 13.67 2.08
C TRP A 98 8.25 12.73 1.77
N LEU A 99 7.38 12.45 2.75
CA LEU A 99 6.22 11.59 2.56
C LEU A 99 5.24 12.16 1.52
N ASP A 100 5.05 13.48 1.52
CA ASP A 100 4.21 14.17 0.52
C ASP A 100 4.85 14.09 -0.88
N ALA A 101 6.16 14.26 -0.98
CA ALA A 101 6.91 14.10 -2.23
C ALA A 101 6.97 12.62 -2.71
N GLU A 102 6.97 11.65 -1.79
CA GLU A 102 6.85 10.21 -2.11
C GLU A 102 5.47 9.91 -2.70
N GLY A 103 4.42 10.41 -2.11
CA GLY A 103 3.03 10.25 -2.56
C GLY A 103 2.49 8.82 -2.46
N PRO A 104 1.53 8.45 -3.33
CA PRO A 104 0.67 9.35 -4.12
C PRO A 104 -0.25 10.18 -3.21
N THR A 105 -0.08 11.50 -3.24
CA THR A 105 -0.78 12.41 -2.33
C THR A 105 -2.22 12.60 -2.72
N SER A 106 -3.14 12.05 -1.94
CA SER A 106 -4.58 12.09 -2.17
C SER A 106 -5.36 12.41 -0.88
N PRO A 107 -5.48 13.70 -0.53
CA PRO A 107 -6.28 14.11 0.63
C PRO A 107 -7.76 13.74 0.51
N ALA A 108 -8.28 13.63 -0.71
CA ALA A 108 -9.65 13.20 -0.96
C ALA A 108 -9.89 11.76 -0.50
N LEU A 109 -8.92 10.84 -0.72
CA LEU A 109 -8.97 9.47 -0.22
C LEU A 109 -9.00 9.46 1.31
N VAL A 110 -8.09 10.18 1.96
CA VAL A 110 -8.01 10.23 3.43
C VAL A 110 -9.28 10.80 4.04
N ARG A 111 -9.84 11.85 3.45
CA ARG A 111 -11.12 12.43 3.88
C ARG A 111 -12.25 11.41 3.74
N TYR A 112 -12.34 10.71 2.62
CA TYR A 112 -13.34 9.67 2.40
C TYR A 112 -13.27 8.58 3.48
N LEU A 113 -12.07 8.11 3.85
CA LEU A 113 -11.89 7.13 4.93
C LEU A 113 -12.49 7.63 6.25
N SER A 114 -12.22 8.88 6.61
CA SER A 114 -12.73 9.50 7.83
C SER A 114 -14.25 9.65 7.80
N ASP A 115 -14.80 10.18 6.69
CA ASP A 115 -16.22 10.52 6.58
C ASP A 115 -17.10 9.25 6.50
N HIS A 116 -16.58 8.16 5.92
CA HIS A 116 -17.32 6.91 5.69
C HIS A 116 -16.86 5.76 6.60
N GLN A 117 -16.10 6.05 7.67
CA GLN A 117 -15.57 5.01 8.55
C GLN A 117 -16.65 4.12 9.20
N SER A 118 -17.86 4.63 9.37
CA SER A 118 -18.99 3.87 9.93
C SER A 118 -19.54 2.80 8.98
N GLU A 119 -19.29 2.92 7.69
CA GLU A 119 -19.74 1.99 6.67
C GLU A 119 -18.90 0.71 6.58
N PHE A 120 -17.68 0.75 7.13
CA PHE A 120 -16.72 -0.34 7.06
C PHE A 120 -16.42 -0.89 8.45
N ASP A 121 -16.23 -2.20 8.55
CA ASP A 121 -15.77 -2.85 9.77
C ASP A 121 -14.26 -2.72 9.92
N PHE A 122 -13.50 -2.86 8.82
CA PHE A 122 -12.04 -2.75 8.78
C PHE A 122 -11.54 -2.11 7.48
N PHE A 123 -10.34 -1.52 7.58
CA PHE A 123 -9.57 -0.99 6.47
C PHE A 123 -8.22 -1.69 6.41
N LEU A 124 -7.94 -2.42 5.33
CA LEU A 124 -6.67 -3.09 5.08
C LEU A 124 -5.78 -2.17 4.25
N PHE A 125 -4.78 -1.58 4.88
CA PHE A 125 -3.81 -0.71 4.23
C PHE A 125 -2.60 -1.50 3.75
N PHE A 126 -2.20 -1.30 2.49
CA PHE A 126 -1.01 -1.91 1.92
C PHE A 126 0.12 -0.90 1.79
N SER A 127 1.36 -1.35 2.12
CA SER A 127 2.60 -0.57 2.01
C SER A 127 2.68 0.63 2.98
N PHE A 128 3.40 0.46 4.07
CA PHE A 128 3.48 1.42 5.19
C PHE A 128 3.95 2.82 4.79
N ARG A 129 4.88 2.90 3.81
CA ARG A 129 5.64 4.12 3.49
C ARG A 129 4.90 5.17 2.67
N TYR A 130 3.74 4.84 2.11
CA TYR A 130 3.02 5.74 1.23
C TYR A 130 1.99 6.61 1.94
N TYR A 131 1.68 7.75 1.33
CA TYR A 131 0.75 8.77 1.82
C TYR A 131 -0.59 8.18 2.31
N HIS A 132 -1.22 7.31 1.52
CA HIS A 132 -2.52 6.73 1.85
C HIS A 132 -2.48 5.84 3.10
N ALA A 133 -1.41 5.07 3.30
CA ALA A 133 -1.27 4.20 4.46
C ALA A 133 -0.97 5.03 5.72
N PHE A 134 -0.05 5.99 5.63
CA PHE A 134 0.31 6.85 6.76
C PHE A 134 -0.86 7.68 7.25
N HIS A 135 -1.46 8.49 6.36
CA HIS A 135 -2.55 9.37 6.73
C HIS A 135 -3.87 8.64 6.93
N GLY A 136 -4.14 7.61 6.12
CA GLY A 136 -5.37 6.81 6.22
C GLY A 136 -5.43 6.00 7.51
N ALA A 137 -4.36 5.31 7.89
CA ALA A 137 -4.32 4.57 9.15
C ALA A 137 -4.50 5.48 10.38
N ARG A 138 -3.95 6.69 10.33
CA ARG A 138 -4.17 7.72 11.37
C ARG A 138 -5.60 8.25 11.43
N ALA A 139 -6.29 8.29 10.29
CA ALA A 139 -7.69 8.75 10.24
C ALA A 139 -8.65 7.71 10.84
N VAL A 140 -8.35 6.42 10.77
CA VAL A 140 -9.22 5.32 11.22
C VAL A 140 -8.47 4.28 12.08
N PRO A 141 -7.69 4.67 13.09
CA PRO A 141 -6.71 3.79 13.75
C PRO A 141 -7.33 2.53 14.37
N HIS A 142 -8.53 2.64 14.93
CA HIS A 142 -9.21 1.53 15.59
C HIS A 142 -9.76 0.46 14.63
N LYS A 143 -9.79 0.76 13.34
CA LYS A 143 -10.24 -0.14 12.26
C LYS A 143 -9.13 -0.45 11.25
N ALA A 144 -7.96 0.19 11.38
CA ALA A 144 -6.84 0.03 10.49
C ALA A 144 -6.10 -1.28 10.74
N ILE A 145 -6.01 -2.12 9.73
CA ILE A 145 -5.13 -3.28 9.66
C ILE A 145 -4.08 -2.98 8.61
N LEU A 146 -2.82 -3.07 8.95
CA LEU A 146 -1.73 -2.79 8.02
C LEU A 146 -1.11 -4.09 7.49
N VAL A 147 -0.95 -4.18 6.19
CA VAL A 147 -0.08 -5.12 5.47
C VAL A 147 1.17 -4.32 5.08
N PRO A 148 2.24 -4.34 5.88
CA PRO A 148 3.29 -3.34 5.78
C PRO A 148 4.07 -3.40 4.48
N THR A 149 4.27 -4.60 3.93
CA THR A 149 5.18 -4.88 2.80
C THR A 149 6.57 -4.29 3.05
N ALA A 150 7.03 -4.43 4.30
CA ALA A 150 8.25 -3.79 4.76
C ALA A 150 9.47 -4.68 4.51
N GLU A 151 10.49 -4.06 3.96
CA GLU A 151 11.84 -4.60 3.84
C GLU A 151 12.80 -3.75 4.69
N ARG A 152 14.09 -4.03 4.65
CA ARG A 152 15.11 -3.16 5.23
C ARG A 152 15.23 -1.90 4.38
N ASP A 153 14.40 -0.93 4.71
CA ASP A 153 14.24 0.36 4.02
C ASP A 153 14.61 1.49 5.00
N GLU A 154 15.36 2.46 4.55
CA GLU A 154 15.76 3.63 5.35
C GLU A 154 14.54 4.39 5.88
N ALA A 155 13.43 4.39 5.14
CA ALA A 155 12.18 5.02 5.57
C ALA A 155 11.63 4.45 6.88
N LEU A 156 11.88 3.17 7.22
CA LEU A 156 11.48 2.61 8.52
C LEU A 156 12.14 3.33 9.71
N GLY A 157 13.30 3.95 9.50
CA GLY A 157 14.02 4.74 10.51
C GLY A 157 13.45 6.13 10.74
N LEU A 158 12.55 6.61 9.89
CA LEU A 158 11.94 7.94 10.04
C LEU A 158 11.00 7.97 11.26
N ALA A 159 11.09 9.03 12.03
CA ALA A 159 10.37 9.18 13.30
C ALA A 159 8.83 9.18 13.13
N ILE A 160 8.34 9.56 11.95
CA ILE A 160 6.90 9.65 11.66
C ILE A 160 6.21 8.29 11.65
N PHE A 161 6.88 7.19 11.25
CA PHE A 161 6.21 5.91 11.04
C PHE A 161 5.94 5.13 12.33
N ALA A 162 6.89 5.07 13.25
CA ALA A 162 6.74 4.26 14.46
C ALA A 162 5.48 4.56 15.28
N PRO A 163 5.06 5.83 15.49
CA PRO A 163 3.81 6.13 16.20
C PRO A 163 2.57 5.61 15.47
N VAL A 164 2.55 5.66 14.12
CA VAL A 164 1.44 5.15 13.32
C VAL A 164 1.37 3.63 13.42
N LEU A 165 2.52 2.96 13.23
CA LEU A 165 2.63 1.50 13.31
C LEU A 165 2.23 0.93 14.68
N ARG A 166 2.45 1.68 15.77
CA ARG A 166 2.00 1.29 17.12
C ARG A 166 0.55 1.65 17.42
N GLY A 167 -0.02 2.60 16.69
CA GLY A 167 -1.37 3.13 16.95
C GLY A 167 -2.51 2.42 16.22
N ILE A 168 -2.21 1.49 15.32
CA ILE A 168 -3.22 0.79 14.51
C ILE A 168 -3.84 -0.40 15.25
N ARG A 169 -4.95 -0.89 14.73
CA ARG A 169 -5.69 -2.03 15.28
C ARG A 169 -4.90 -3.33 15.24
N ALA A 170 -4.24 -3.64 14.11
CA ALA A 170 -3.48 -4.87 13.91
C ALA A 170 -2.51 -4.77 12.72
N CYS A 171 -1.56 -5.72 12.67
CA CYS A 171 -0.69 -5.96 11.52
C CYS A 171 -0.94 -7.35 10.93
N MET A 172 -0.92 -7.43 9.59
CA MET A 172 -0.90 -8.66 8.84
C MET A 172 0.43 -8.75 8.08
N TYR A 173 1.35 -9.55 8.58
CA TYR A 173 2.70 -9.66 8.05
C TYR A 173 2.81 -10.71 6.95
N ASN A 174 3.68 -10.46 5.99
CA ASN A 174 3.96 -11.38 4.89
C ASN A 174 4.96 -12.48 5.28
N SER A 175 5.79 -12.21 6.30
CA SER A 175 6.76 -13.20 6.80
C SER A 175 7.10 -12.99 8.28
N PRO A 176 7.65 -14.02 8.94
CA PRO A 176 8.20 -13.87 10.29
C PRO A 176 9.32 -12.83 10.37
N GLU A 177 10.13 -12.70 9.30
CA GLU A 177 11.23 -11.74 9.23
C GLU A 177 10.72 -10.30 9.17
N GLU A 178 9.66 -10.03 8.40
CA GLU A 178 8.99 -8.73 8.35
C GLU A 178 8.44 -8.36 9.73
N ARG A 179 7.78 -9.31 10.42
CA ARG A 179 7.31 -9.13 11.79
C ARG A 179 8.45 -8.76 12.73
N ALA A 180 9.53 -9.54 12.74
CA ALA A 180 10.68 -9.31 13.59
C ALA A 180 11.34 -7.94 13.31
N LEU A 181 11.44 -7.55 12.04
CA LEU A 181 11.95 -6.26 11.62
C LEU A 181 11.14 -5.11 12.23
N LEU A 182 9.81 -5.13 12.05
CA LEU A 182 8.94 -4.06 12.56
C LEU A 182 8.86 -4.03 14.08
N GLN A 183 8.89 -5.18 14.75
CA GLN A 183 9.01 -5.24 16.20
C GLN A 183 10.29 -4.56 16.69
N THR A 184 11.41 -4.84 16.01
CA THR A 184 12.73 -4.28 16.40
C THR A 184 12.81 -2.76 16.10
N VAL A 185 12.37 -2.32 14.92
CA VAL A 185 12.59 -0.93 14.48
C VAL A 185 11.50 0.00 14.97
N ALA A 186 10.24 -0.44 14.94
CA ALA A 186 9.09 0.40 15.25
C ALA A 186 8.44 0.10 16.62
N GLY A 187 8.85 -0.98 17.31
CA GLY A 187 8.29 -1.36 18.61
C GLY A 187 6.83 -1.81 18.53
N THR A 188 6.51 -2.66 17.54
CA THR A 188 5.14 -3.15 17.31
C THR A 188 4.78 -4.42 18.10
N ASP A 189 5.56 -4.78 19.12
CA ASP A 189 5.37 -6.00 19.90
C ASP A 189 3.98 -6.11 20.56
N THR A 190 3.42 -4.98 20.95
CA THR A 190 2.09 -4.91 21.59
C THR A 190 0.94 -4.82 20.59
N VAL A 191 1.22 -4.64 19.30
CA VAL A 191 0.18 -4.57 18.27
C VAL A 191 -0.27 -5.99 17.90
N PRO A 192 -1.57 -6.30 17.98
CA PRO A 192 -2.09 -7.58 17.53
C PRO A 192 -1.64 -7.90 16.11
N SER A 193 -1.17 -9.12 15.87
CA SER A 193 -0.63 -9.43 14.55
C SER A 193 -0.73 -10.90 14.18
N VAL A 194 -0.72 -11.15 12.87
CA VAL A 194 -0.66 -12.48 12.28
C VAL A 194 0.34 -12.48 11.12
N VAL A 195 1.00 -13.60 10.90
CA VAL A 195 1.79 -13.85 9.69
C VAL A 195 0.95 -14.70 8.74
N VAL A 196 0.59 -14.15 7.58
CA VAL A 196 -0.30 -14.82 6.60
C VAL A 196 0.50 -15.37 5.43
N GLY A 197 1.60 -14.70 5.06
CA GLY A 197 2.34 -15.00 3.84
C GLY A 197 1.70 -14.39 2.59
N ILE A 198 2.35 -14.60 1.46
CA ILE A 198 1.85 -14.20 0.14
C ILE A 198 1.61 -15.47 -0.67
N GLY A 199 0.36 -15.71 -1.07
CA GLY A 199 0.00 -16.80 -1.96
C GLY A 199 0.39 -16.48 -3.41
N SER A 200 0.57 -17.54 -4.20
CA SER A 200 0.72 -17.45 -5.65
C SER A 200 -0.21 -18.45 -6.31
N GLU A 201 -0.83 -18.05 -7.40
CA GLU A 201 -1.56 -19.00 -8.24
C GLU A 201 -0.56 -19.92 -8.96
N VAL A 202 -0.67 -21.19 -8.70
CA VAL A 202 0.09 -22.21 -9.43
C VAL A 202 -0.72 -22.62 -10.66
N PRO A 203 -0.22 -22.41 -11.89
CA PRO A 203 -0.94 -22.83 -13.08
C PRO A 203 -1.13 -24.35 -13.09
N GLU A 204 -2.35 -24.80 -13.37
CA GLU A 204 -2.69 -26.24 -13.45
C GLU A 204 -1.80 -27.01 -14.44
N HIS A 205 -1.34 -26.33 -15.48
CA HIS A 205 -0.45 -26.89 -16.48
C HIS A 205 0.78 -26.00 -16.69
N ALA A 206 1.91 -26.42 -16.18
CA ALA A 206 3.20 -25.80 -16.49
C ALA A 206 3.58 -26.11 -17.95
N SER A 207 3.75 -25.07 -18.77
CA SER A 207 4.26 -25.22 -20.14
C SER A 207 5.64 -24.57 -20.28
N PRO A 208 6.72 -25.36 -20.06
CA PRO A 208 8.09 -24.87 -20.22
C PRO A 208 8.37 -24.33 -21.62
N GLU A 209 7.69 -24.89 -22.64
CA GLU A 209 7.84 -24.45 -24.02
C GLU A 209 7.24 -23.06 -24.27
N ARG A 210 6.08 -22.75 -23.65
CA ARG A 210 5.42 -21.44 -23.74
C ARG A 210 6.29 -20.38 -23.06
N PHE A 211 6.91 -20.71 -21.95
CA PHE A 211 7.87 -19.85 -21.26
C PHE A 211 9.09 -19.58 -22.14
N ARG A 212 9.74 -20.62 -22.68
CA ARG A 212 10.90 -20.50 -23.56
C ARG A 212 10.63 -19.72 -24.85
N ARG A 213 9.42 -19.81 -25.40
CA ARG A 213 9.02 -19.01 -26.59
C ARG A 213 8.85 -17.53 -26.28
N ARG A 214 8.37 -17.19 -25.06
CA ARG A 214 8.15 -15.81 -24.63
C ARG A 214 9.46 -15.15 -24.21
N ASP A 215 10.39 -15.91 -23.68
CA ASP A 215 11.65 -15.44 -23.06
C ASP A 215 12.88 -15.59 -23.97
N ARG A 216 12.67 -15.78 -25.28
CA ARG A 216 13.77 -15.86 -26.26
C ARG A 216 14.64 -14.58 -26.37
N LYS A 217 14.37 -13.54 -25.61
CA LYS A 217 15.17 -12.30 -25.54
C LYS A 217 16.17 -12.27 -24.39
N SER A 218 16.16 -13.24 -23.49
CA SER A 218 17.01 -13.22 -22.28
C SER A 218 18.10 -14.30 -22.25
N VAL A 219 18.40 -14.92 -23.39
CA VAL A 219 19.54 -15.83 -23.51
C VAL A 219 20.46 -15.31 -24.62
N VAL A 220 21.25 -14.32 -24.30
CA VAL A 220 22.52 -13.97 -24.96
C VAL A 220 23.53 -13.71 -23.84
#